data_52bf22327cbc11200d7f6c9fbeefb9f1
#
_entry.id   52bf22327cbc11200d7f6c9fbeefb9f1
#
_cell.length_a   1.000
_cell.length_b   1.000
_cell.length_c   1.000
_cell.angle_alpha   90.00
_cell.angle_beta   90.00
_cell.angle_gamma   90.00
#
_symmetry.space_group_name_H-M   'P 1'
#
loop_
_entity.id
_entity.type
_entity.pdbx_description
1 polymer ?
#
loop_
_entity_poly.entity_id
_entity_poly.type
_entity_poly.pdbx_seq_one_letter_code
_entity_poly.pdbx_strand_id
1 'polypeptide(L)'
;QRQMCIRDRAKRTIVAAVLILLLIPLTLYIGVFYLGNKKYYFISLMVLLECMLPFFLIFEGRKPQARELVIIAVLCAIGIAGRAAFFMLPQFKPVMALTIIAGVAFGGETGFLVGAMTMLASNVLFGQGPLTPWQMFAMGIIGFLAGLLFRKGLLRRNRGALCVFGALAAILI
;
A
#
# COMPACT_ATOMS: atom_id res chain seq x y z
N GLN A 1 2.24 -2.38 -31.95
CA GLN A 1 2.92 -2.85 -30.72
C GLN A 1 2.69 -1.93 -29.51
N ARG A 2 2.75 -0.59 -29.63
CA ARG A 2 2.47 0.33 -28.51
C ARG A 2 1.07 0.20 -27.93
N GLN A 3 0.04 0.07 -28.75
CA GLN A 3 -1.36 -0.04 -28.29
C GLN A 3 -1.63 -1.36 -27.58
N MET A 4 -1.02 -2.46 -28.00
CA MET A 4 -1.13 -3.76 -27.37
C MET A 4 -0.51 -3.73 -25.96
N CYS A 5 0.66 -3.12 -25.80
CA CYS A 5 1.36 -2.99 -24.52
C CYS A 5 0.58 -2.09 -23.52
N ILE A 6 -0.13 -1.06 -24.00
CA ILE A 6 -0.96 -0.18 -23.16
C ILE A 6 -2.21 -0.94 -22.69
N ARG A 7 -2.84 -1.74 -23.57
CA ARG A 7 -4.04 -2.52 -23.25
C ARG A 7 -3.75 -3.63 -22.25
N ASP A 8 -2.61 -4.29 -22.37
CA ASP A 8 -2.20 -5.34 -21.41
C ASP A 8 -1.85 -4.74 -20.04
N ARG A 9 -1.25 -3.55 -20.02
CA ARG A 9 -1.00 -2.81 -18.78
C ARG A 9 -2.30 -2.41 -18.08
N ALA A 10 -3.30 -1.92 -18.84
CA ALA A 10 -4.59 -1.55 -18.29
C ALA A 10 -5.32 -2.76 -17.69
N LYS A 11 -5.29 -3.92 -18.37
CA LYS A 11 -5.87 -5.17 -17.86
C LYS A 11 -5.21 -5.62 -16.55
N ARG A 12 -3.88 -5.59 -16.48
CA ARG A 12 -3.13 -5.98 -15.27
C ARG A 12 -3.42 -5.06 -14.09
N THR A 13 -3.51 -3.76 -14.33
CA THR A 13 -3.90 -2.80 -13.27
C THR A 13 -5.34 -3.01 -12.81
N ILE A 14 -6.27 -3.37 -13.71
CA ILE A 14 -7.64 -3.68 -13.34
C ILE A 14 -7.68 -4.97 -12.50
N VAL A 15 -6.96 -6.01 -12.91
CA VAL A 15 -6.85 -7.26 -12.13
C VAL A 15 -6.26 -7.00 -10.75
N ALA A 16 -5.18 -6.22 -10.66
CA ALA A 16 -4.58 -5.82 -9.39
C ALA A 16 -5.55 -5.02 -8.52
N ALA A 17 -6.33 -4.10 -9.12
CA ALA A 17 -7.36 -3.34 -8.42
C ALA A 17 -8.46 -4.25 -7.85
N VAL A 18 -8.95 -5.20 -8.65
CA VAL A 18 -9.96 -6.17 -8.22
C VAL A 18 -9.42 -7.05 -7.09
N LEU A 19 -8.19 -7.55 -7.21
CA LEU A 19 -7.55 -8.34 -6.15
C LEU A 19 -7.44 -7.54 -4.84
N ILE A 20 -6.94 -6.31 -4.90
CA ILE A 20 -6.78 -5.47 -3.72
C ILE A 20 -8.13 -5.09 -3.10
N LEU A 21 -9.10 -4.66 -3.91
CA LEU A 21 -10.37 -4.13 -3.41
C LEU A 21 -11.37 -5.20 -3.00
N LEU A 22 -11.23 -6.42 -3.50
CA LEU A 22 -12.21 -7.49 -3.27
C LEU A 22 -11.63 -8.63 -2.44
N LEU A 23 -10.43 -9.11 -2.77
CA LEU A 23 -9.84 -10.27 -2.11
C LEU A 23 -9.41 -9.93 -0.68
N ILE A 24 -8.67 -8.83 -0.48
CA ILE A 24 -8.15 -8.47 0.84
C ILE A 24 -9.26 -8.18 1.86
N PRO A 25 -10.31 -7.37 1.56
CA PRO A 25 -11.42 -7.20 2.50
C PRO A 25 -12.16 -8.50 2.79
N LEU A 26 -12.29 -9.38 1.79
CA LEU A 26 -12.91 -10.69 1.97
C LEU A 26 -12.10 -11.56 2.94
N THR A 27 -10.77 -11.62 2.77
CA THR A 27 -9.86 -12.34 3.66
C THR A 27 -9.90 -11.78 5.08
N LEU A 28 -9.92 -10.45 5.22
CA LEU A 28 -10.07 -9.81 6.52
C LEU A 28 -11.40 -10.15 7.18
N TYR A 29 -12.50 -10.10 6.43
CA TYR A 29 -13.83 -10.43 6.94
C TYR A 29 -13.91 -11.89 7.39
N ILE A 30 -13.48 -12.83 6.55
CA ILE A 30 -13.44 -14.26 6.86
C ILE A 30 -12.50 -14.51 8.04
N GLY A 31 -11.31 -13.90 8.05
CA GLY A 31 -10.32 -14.05 9.11
C GLY A 31 -10.85 -13.63 10.48
N VAL A 32 -11.51 -12.48 10.54
CA VAL A 32 -12.10 -11.97 11.80
C VAL A 32 -13.28 -12.83 12.25
N PHE A 33 -14.15 -13.25 11.32
CA PHE A 33 -15.38 -13.99 11.65
C PHE A 33 -15.13 -15.45 12.03
N TYR A 34 -14.23 -16.15 11.31
CA TYR A 34 -13.98 -17.58 11.49
C TYR A 34 -12.80 -17.88 12.42
N LEU A 35 -11.72 -17.08 12.37
CA LEU A 35 -10.50 -17.36 13.15
C LEU A 35 -10.46 -16.61 14.48
N GLY A 36 -11.33 -15.62 14.67
CA GLY A 36 -11.34 -14.78 15.86
C GLY A 36 -10.09 -13.91 16.02
N ASN A 37 -10.17 -12.92 16.89
CA ASN A 37 -9.09 -11.93 17.10
C ASN A 37 -7.77 -12.53 17.64
N LYS A 38 -7.74 -13.81 18.02
CA LYS A 38 -6.53 -14.44 18.58
C LYS A 38 -5.50 -14.87 17.52
N LYS A 39 -5.90 -14.94 16.23
CA LYS A 39 -5.03 -15.40 15.13
C LYS A 39 -4.64 -14.28 14.15
N TYR A 40 -4.56 -13.04 14.65
CA TYR A 40 -4.25 -11.88 13.83
C TYR A 40 -2.89 -11.95 13.12
N TYR A 41 -1.91 -12.67 13.68
CA TYR A 41 -0.63 -12.92 13.00
C TYR A 41 -0.81 -13.70 11.71
N PHE A 42 -1.66 -14.73 11.73
CA PHE A 42 -1.96 -15.53 10.56
C PHE A 42 -2.69 -14.71 9.49
N ILE A 43 -3.69 -13.91 9.91
CA ILE A 43 -4.42 -13.01 9.01
C ILE A 43 -3.47 -11.98 8.41
N SER A 44 -2.56 -11.40 9.19
CA SER A 44 -1.55 -10.45 8.70
C SER A 44 -0.62 -11.07 7.66
N LEU A 45 -0.21 -12.32 7.87
CA LEU A 45 0.61 -13.06 6.92
C LEU A 45 -0.15 -13.34 5.62
N MET A 46 -1.41 -13.73 5.70
CA MET A 46 -2.25 -13.95 4.51
C MET A 46 -2.45 -12.67 3.72
N VAL A 47 -2.76 -11.55 4.39
CA VAL A 47 -2.87 -10.24 3.75
C VAL A 47 -1.54 -9.83 3.10
N LEU A 48 -0.41 -10.11 3.73
CA LEU A 48 0.90 -9.86 3.13
C LEU A 48 1.09 -10.64 1.83
N LEU A 49 0.79 -11.95 1.83
CA LEU A 49 0.89 -12.80 0.64
C LEU A 49 -0.03 -12.30 -0.47
N GLU A 50 -1.26 -11.91 -0.13
CA GLU A 50 -2.21 -11.33 -1.09
C GLU A 50 -1.71 -10.00 -1.66
N CYS A 51 -1.04 -9.16 -0.87
CA CYS A 51 -0.40 -7.93 -1.35
C CYS A 51 0.76 -8.20 -2.32
N MET A 52 1.46 -9.31 -2.15
CA MET A 52 2.55 -9.71 -3.04
C MET A 52 2.05 -10.15 -4.41
N LEU A 53 0.84 -10.74 -4.50
CA LEU A 53 0.29 -11.23 -5.77
C LEU A 53 0.16 -10.13 -6.85
N PRO A 54 -0.53 -8.99 -6.62
CA PRO A 54 -0.62 -7.92 -7.61
C PRO A 54 0.74 -7.31 -7.93
N PHE A 55 1.65 -7.27 -6.96
CA PHE A 55 3.02 -6.83 -7.17
C PHE A 55 3.74 -7.74 -8.16
N PHE A 56 3.74 -9.07 -7.96
CA PHE A 56 4.36 -10.03 -8.87
C PHE A 56 3.73 -10.00 -10.26
N LEU A 57 2.40 -9.96 -10.37
CA LEU A 57 1.69 -9.89 -11.65
C LEU A 57 2.11 -8.69 -12.52
N ILE A 58 2.42 -7.57 -11.88
CA ILE A 58 2.82 -6.35 -12.58
C ILE A 58 4.31 -6.37 -12.88
N PHE A 59 5.11 -6.86 -11.95
CA PHE A 59 6.56 -6.96 -12.12
C PHE A 59 6.98 -8.05 -13.10
N GLU A 60 6.27 -9.17 -13.17
CA GLU A 60 6.57 -10.26 -14.12
C GLU A 60 6.52 -9.80 -15.60
N GLY A 61 5.65 -8.82 -15.88
CA GLY A 61 5.58 -8.21 -17.23
C GLY A 61 6.58 -7.10 -17.51
N ARG A 62 7.40 -6.69 -16.53
CA ARG A 62 8.29 -5.53 -16.63
C ARG A 62 9.67 -5.95 -16.27
N LYS A 63 10.36 -6.86 -16.36
CA LYS A 63 11.75 -7.05 -15.91
C LYS A 63 12.12 -5.92 -14.90
N PRO A 64 11.76 -6.02 -13.64
CA PRO A 64 11.97 -4.95 -12.66
C PRO A 64 13.47 -4.65 -12.62
N GLN A 65 13.80 -3.39 -12.77
CA GLN A 65 15.19 -3.00 -12.56
C GLN A 65 15.47 -3.16 -11.06
N ALA A 66 16.60 -3.75 -10.72
CA ALA A 66 17.03 -3.88 -9.32
C ALA A 66 16.97 -2.54 -8.57
N ARG A 67 17.16 -1.44 -9.29
CA ARG A 67 16.99 -0.06 -8.79
C ARG A 67 15.59 0.23 -8.23
N GLU A 68 14.51 -0.26 -8.87
CA GLU A 68 13.14 -0.04 -8.39
C GLU A 68 12.89 -0.78 -7.06
N LEU A 69 13.40 -1.99 -6.93
CA LEU A 69 13.30 -2.77 -5.68
C LEU A 69 14.06 -2.11 -4.54
N VAL A 70 15.26 -1.59 -4.81
CA VAL A 70 16.06 -0.86 -3.82
C VAL A 70 15.34 0.40 -3.35
N ILE A 71 14.74 1.16 -4.27
CA ILE A 71 13.98 2.37 -3.92
C ILE A 71 12.76 2.02 -3.03
N ILE A 72 12.03 0.96 -3.34
CA ILE A 72 10.90 0.48 -2.52
C ILE A 72 11.39 0.11 -1.11
N ALA A 73 12.46 -0.65 -1.01
CA ALA A 73 13.05 -1.05 0.27
C ALA A 73 13.50 0.17 1.10
N VAL A 74 14.13 1.16 0.46
CA VAL A 74 14.56 2.41 1.10
C VAL A 74 13.35 3.22 1.59
N LEU A 75 12.29 3.33 0.78
CA LEU A 75 11.07 4.03 1.20
C LEU A 75 10.40 3.35 2.40
N CYS A 76 10.35 2.02 2.42
CA CYS A 76 9.85 1.27 3.58
C CYS A 76 10.73 1.51 4.81
N ALA A 77 12.06 1.46 4.67
CA ALA A 77 13.00 1.69 5.76
C ALA A 77 12.86 3.12 6.34
N ILE A 78 12.76 4.14 5.49
CA ILE A 78 12.53 5.53 5.92
C ILE A 78 11.17 5.65 6.61
N GLY A 79 10.13 4.98 6.11
CA GLY A 79 8.81 4.94 6.73
C GLY A 79 8.84 4.34 8.15
N ILE A 80 9.55 3.23 8.33
CA ILE A 80 9.72 2.57 9.63
C ILE A 80 10.52 3.46 10.58
N ALA A 81 11.66 4.02 10.11
CA ALA A 81 12.48 4.91 10.89
C ALA A 81 11.74 6.21 11.29
N GLY A 82 10.95 6.77 10.36
CA GLY A 82 10.10 7.93 10.66
C GLY A 82 9.05 7.62 11.72
N ARG A 83 8.41 6.44 11.67
CA ARG A 83 7.47 6.02 12.71
C ARG A 83 8.16 5.80 14.05
N ALA A 84 9.39 5.27 14.06
CA ALA A 84 10.19 5.10 15.26
C ALA A 84 10.58 6.46 15.88
N ALA A 85 11.08 7.39 15.07
CA ALA A 85 11.51 8.70 15.52
C ALA A 85 10.37 9.54 16.12
N PHE A 86 9.16 9.42 15.54
CA PHE A 86 7.98 10.18 15.98
C PHE A 86 7.01 9.36 16.83
N PHE A 87 7.46 8.25 17.40
CA PHE A 87 6.62 7.37 18.22
C PHE A 87 5.96 8.09 19.40
N MET A 88 6.68 9.08 19.99
CA MET A 88 6.20 9.89 21.12
C MET A 88 5.16 10.96 20.71
N LEU A 89 5.05 11.30 19.42
CA LEU A 89 4.09 12.29 18.96
C LEU A 89 2.81 11.62 18.47
N PRO A 90 1.71 11.72 19.24
CA PRO A 90 0.43 11.19 18.79
C PRO A 90 0.00 11.92 17.52
N GLN A 91 -0.57 11.18 16.55
CA GLN A 91 -1.11 11.70 15.30
C GLN A 91 -0.09 12.11 14.22
N PHE A 92 1.20 12.27 14.50
CA PHE A 92 2.18 12.59 13.48
C PHE A 92 2.72 11.29 12.83
N LYS A 93 2.18 10.93 11.68
CA LYS A 93 2.54 9.69 10.96
C LYS A 93 3.15 10.01 9.59
N PRO A 94 4.48 10.19 9.49
CA PRO A 94 5.14 10.48 8.21
C PRO A 94 5.01 9.36 7.18
N VAL A 95 4.69 8.14 7.62
CA VAL A 95 4.45 6.97 6.76
C VAL A 95 3.41 7.25 5.68
N MET A 96 2.33 7.97 6.02
CA MET A 96 1.26 8.30 5.08
C MET A 96 1.78 9.14 3.90
N ALA A 97 2.57 10.16 4.18
CA ALA A 97 3.15 11.01 3.14
C ALA A 97 4.07 10.22 2.21
N LEU A 98 4.92 9.35 2.77
CA LEU A 98 5.80 8.48 2.00
C LEU A 98 5.03 7.49 1.13
N THR A 99 3.96 6.90 1.66
CA THR A 99 3.09 5.98 0.93
C THR A 99 2.39 6.67 -0.25
N ILE A 100 1.88 7.89 -0.04
CA ILE A 100 1.27 8.71 -1.10
C ILE A 100 2.32 9.04 -2.18
N ILE A 101 3.52 9.48 -1.79
CA ILE A 101 4.60 9.80 -2.72
C ILE A 101 5.00 8.55 -3.52
N ALA A 102 5.13 7.40 -2.88
CA ALA A 102 5.42 6.13 -3.54
C ALA A 102 4.34 5.78 -4.57
N GLY A 103 3.05 5.92 -4.22
CA GLY A 103 1.93 5.69 -5.12
C GLY A 103 1.94 6.61 -6.33
N VAL A 104 2.16 7.89 -6.14
CA VAL A 104 2.22 8.90 -7.23
C VAL A 104 3.42 8.71 -8.14
N ALA A 105 4.59 8.36 -7.58
CA ALA A 105 5.85 8.23 -8.32
C ALA A 105 5.93 6.91 -9.10
N PHE A 106 5.64 5.80 -8.44
CA PHE A 106 5.87 4.45 -8.97
C PHE A 106 4.60 3.73 -9.42
N GLY A 107 3.43 4.17 -8.97
CA GLY A 107 2.13 3.60 -9.30
C GLY A 107 1.38 3.06 -8.09
N GLY A 108 0.08 2.84 -8.28
CA GLY A 108 -0.81 2.45 -7.18
C GLY A 108 -0.40 1.14 -6.51
N GLU A 109 0.00 0.17 -7.29
CA GLU A 109 0.40 -1.16 -6.82
C GLU A 109 1.65 -1.09 -5.93
N THR A 110 2.63 -0.28 -6.34
CA THR A 110 3.85 -0.03 -5.56
C THR A 110 3.52 0.76 -4.29
N GLY A 111 2.64 1.77 -4.40
CA GLY A 111 2.16 2.54 -3.23
C GLY A 111 1.45 1.64 -2.22
N PHE A 112 0.61 0.71 -2.70
CA PHE A 112 -0.05 -0.28 -1.84
C PHE A 112 0.97 -1.15 -1.10
N LEU A 113 1.94 -1.70 -1.83
CA LEU A 113 2.98 -2.54 -1.25
C LEU A 113 3.81 -1.80 -0.20
N VAL A 114 4.28 -0.58 -0.52
CA VAL A 114 5.05 0.25 0.41
C VAL A 114 4.25 0.52 1.68
N GLY A 115 2.97 0.89 1.56
CA GLY A 115 2.09 1.13 2.71
C GLY A 115 1.90 -0.10 3.58
N ALA A 116 1.53 -1.23 2.97
CA ALA A 116 1.29 -2.49 3.68
C ALA A 116 2.56 -3.03 4.36
N MET A 117 3.69 -3.05 3.64
CA MET A 117 4.97 -3.55 4.14
C MET A 117 5.53 -2.67 5.27
N THR A 118 5.43 -1.33 5.14
CA THR A 118 5.87 -0.40 6.18
C THR A 118 5.06 -0.60 7.46
N MET A 119 3.74 -0.81 7.35
CA MET A 119 2.89 -1.06 8.52
C MET A 119 3.19 -2.40 9.17
N LEU A 120 3.34 -3.47 8.37
CA LEU A 120 3.70 -4.78 8.90
C LEU A 120 5.03 -4.73 9.63
N ALA A 121 6.09 -4.27 8.96
CA ALA A 121 7.44 -4.25 9.51
C ALA A 121 7.53 -3.36 10.77
N SER A 122 6.89 -2.18 10.76
CA SER A 122 6.86 -1.34 11.95
C SER A 122 6.08 -1.98 13.10
N ASN A 123 4.97 -2.68 12.84
CA ASN A 123 4.22 -3.37 13.89
C ASN A 123 4.97 -4.58 14.45
N VAL A 124 5.81 -5.25 13.65
CA VAL A 124 6.73 -6.28 14.17
C VAL A 124 7.71 -5.70 15.20
N LEU A 125 8.19 -4.46 14.96
CA LEU A 125 9.13 -3.79 15.86
C LEU A 125 8.45 -3.18 17.10
N PHE A 126 7.26 -2.59 16.95
CA PHE A 126 6.56 -1.86 18.03
C PHE A 126 5.47 -2.66 18.72
N GLY A 127 5.21 -3.86 18.30
CA GLY A 127 4.17 -4.75 18.81
C GLY A 127 3.04 -4.96 17.82
N GLN A 128 2.75 -6.22 17.58
CA GLN A 128 1.65 -6.66 16.75
C GLN A 128 0.35 -6.63 17.54
N GLY A 129 -0.74 -6.24 16.87
CA GLY A 129 -2.07 -6.22 17.46
C GLY A 129 -3.15 -6.74 16.49
N PRO A 130 -4.37 -6.95 16.96
CA PRO A 130 -5.48 -7.41 16.12
C PRO A 130 -5.84 -6.40 15.01
N LEU A 131 -5.45 -5.13 15.15
CA LEU A 131 -5.67 -4.08 14.18
C LEU A 131 -4.61 -4.03 13.08
N THR A 132 -3.52 -4.80 13.17
CA THR A 132 -2.42 -4.79 12.19
C THR A 132 -2.90 -5.05 10.75
N PRO A 133 -3.74 -6.07 10.45
CA PRO A 133 -4.21 -6.31 9.09
C PRO A 133 -5.01 -5.13 8.52
N TRP A 134 -5.84 -4.50 9.36
CA TRP A 134 -6.63 -3.34 8.99
C TRP A 134 -5.76 -2.12 8.67
N GLN A 135 -4.71 -1.90 9.48
CA GLN A 135 -3.75 -0.82 9.26
C GLN A 135 -2.95 -1.04 7.96
N MET A 136 -2.54 -2.29 7.69
CA MET A 136 -1.87 -2.65 6.44
C MET A 136 -2.75 -2.33 5.23
N PHE A 137 -4.02 -2.76 5.27
CA PHE A 137 -4.98 -2.52 4.21
C PHE A 137 -5.27 -1.03 4.04
N ALA A 138 -5.56 -0.31 5.13
CA ALA A 138 -5.88 1.12 5.08
C ALA A 138 -4.73 1.96 4.50
N MET A 139 -3.49 1.74 4.96
CA MET A 139 -2.32 2.45 4.43
C MET A 139 -2.00 2.04 3.00
N GLY A 140 -2.16 0.75 2.68
CA GLY A 140 -1.99 0.25 1.32
C GLY A 140 -2.98 0.89 0.34
N ILE A 141 -4.26 0.96 0.71
CA ILE A 141 -5.32 1.57 -0.13
C ILE A 141 -5.05 3.05 -0.40
N ILE A 142 -4.54 3.81 0.57
CA ILE A 142 -4.18 5.21 0.36
C ILE A 142 -3.09 5.33 -0.70
N GLY A 143 -2.04 4.52 -0.61
CA GLY A 143 -0.99 4.48 -1.62
C GLY A 143 -1.50 4.09 -3.00
N PHE A 144 -2.40 3.10 -3.05
CA PHE A 144 -3.04 2.66 -4.29
C PHE A 144 -3.90 3.75 -4.92
N LEU A 145 -4.77 4.38 -4.14
CA LEU A 145 -5.64 5.47 -4.61
C LEU A 145 -4.83 6.68 -5.05
N ALA A 146 -3.78 7.05 -4.31
CA ALA A 146 -2.87 8.11 -4.72
C ALA A 146 -2.27 7.83 -6.11
N GLY A 147 -1.76 6.62 -6.33
CA GLY A 147 -1.24 6.22 -7.64
C GLY A 147 -2.29 6.20 -8.73
N LEU A 148 -3.50 5.73 -8.43
CA LEU A 148 -4.59 5.67 -9.40
C LEU A 148 -5.07 7.08 -9.80
N LEU A 149 -5.31 7.94 -8.83
CA LEU A 149 -5.86 9.28 -9.06
C LEU A 149 -4.87 10.22 -9.74
N PHE A 150 -3.63 10.26 -9.26
CA PHE A 150 -2.64 11.23 -9.75
C PHE A 150 -1.87 10.72 -10.97
N ARG A 151 -1.62 9.43 -11.10
CA ARG A 151 -0.90 8.88 -12.25
C ARG A 151 -1.78 8.69 -13.47
N LYS A 152 -3.06 8.37 -13.31
CA LYS A 152 -4.04 8.28 -14.43
C LYS A 152 -4.56 9.65 -14.87
N GLY A 153 -4.12 10.74 -14.25
CA GLY A 153 -4.50 12.10 -14.65
C GLY A 153 -5.91 12.51 -14.23
N LEU A 154 -6.58 11.75 -13.36
CA LEU A 154 -7.90 12.13 -12.83
C LEU A 154 -7.80 13.39 -11.96
N LEU A 155 -6.71 13.52 -11.19
CA LEU A 155 -6.40 14.71 -10.42
C LEU A 155 -5.12 15.35 -10.96
N ARG A 156 -5.17 16.69 -11.13
CA ARG A 156 -4.02 17.46 -11.57
C ARG A 156 -2.91 17.34 -10.51
N ARG A 157 -1.69 17.01 -10.95
CA ARG A 157 -0.51 16.84 -10.05
C ARG A 157 -0.07 18.18 -9.48
N ASN A 158 -0.92 18.80 -8.67
CA ASN A 158 -0.64 20.06 -7.97
C ASN A 158 -0.35 19.77 -6.50
N ARG A 159 0.52 20.59 -5.89
CA ARG A 159 0.85 20.50 -4.46
C ARG A 159 -0.40 20.58 -3.58
N GLY A 160 -1.36 21.46 -3.93
CA GLY A 160 -2.62 21.61 -3.21
C GLY A 160 -3.49 20.34 -3.25
N ALA A 161 -3.62 19.69 -4.41
CA ALA A 161 -4.40 18.46 -4.55
C ALA A 161 -3.79 17.30 -3.72
N LEU A 162 -2.45 17.21 -3.66
CA LEU A 162 -1.77 16.22 -2.82
C LEU A 162 -1.99 16.50 -1.33
N CYS A 163 -1.94 17.77 -0.90
CA CYS A 163 -2.20 18.15 0.48
C CYS A 163 -3.64 17.84 0.90
N VAL A 164 -4.62 18.18 0.05
CA VAL A 164 -6.04 17.89 0.28
C VAL A 164 -6.26 16.38 0.37
N PHE A 165 -5.71 15.61 -0.57
CA PHE A 165 -5.81 14.15 -0.53
C PHE A 165 -5.18 13.57 0.74
N GLY A 166 -4.00 14.05 1.13
CA GLY A 166 -3.32 13.63 2.36
C GLY A 166 -4.12 13.98 3.62
N ALA A 167 -4.73 15.17 3.66
CA ALA A 167 -5.60 15.59 4.77
C ALA A 167 -6.85 14.72 4.88
N LEU A 168 -7.54 14.45 3.76
CA LEU A 168 -8.70 13.56 3.73
C LEU A 168 -8.33 12.13 4.14
N ALA A 169 -7.20 11.62 3.66
CA ALA A 169 -6.69 10.31 4.05
C ALA A 169 -6.36 10.24 5.56
N ALA A 170 -5.84 11.32 6.14
CA ALA A 170 -5.54 11.40 7.56
C ALA A 170 -6.80 11.42 8.45
N ILE A 171 -7.91 11.95 7.95
CA ILE A 171 -9.21 11.97 8.67
C ILE A 171 -9.87 10.58 8.63
N LEU A 172 -9.63 9.81 7.55
CA LEU A 172 -10.25 8.49 7.36
C LEU A 172 -9.57 7.36 8.14
N ILE A 173 -8.34 7.56 8.65
CA ILE A 173 -7.55 6.58 9.41
C ILE A 173 -7.34 7.02 10.86
#